data_acfda7f8297a8b9aa49e7e16d369a0f6
#
_entry.id   acfda7f8297a8b9aa49e7e16d369a0f6
#
_cell.length_a   1.000
_cell.length_b   1.000
_cell.length_c   1.000
_cell.angle_alpha   90.00
_cell.angle_beta   90.00
_cell.angle_gamma   90.00
#
_symmetry.space_group_name_H-M   'P 1'
#
loop_
_entity.id
_entity.type
_entity.pdbx_description
1 polymer ?
#
loop_
_entity_poly.entity_id
_entity_poly.type
_entity_poly.pdbx_seq_one_letter_code
_entity_poly.pdbx_strand_id
1 'polypeptide(L)'
;FSAMSAVLNVFPKEKVIINRERAANAYDTLSYFAAKFLVEMPINVLPSVVFGTIVYWTVGLNPERFGYFLCILMLEALTCVCLGLAVSALAPNAEVAQNLGPLPLIVSLIFGGFFINLGSLPAAAEWLPYISFLKWVFESLVINEFTGVTFTCELADPTACAATGEEVLKRLTFTNTLGESV
;
A
#
# COMPACT_ATOMS: atom_id res chain seq x y z
N PHE A 1 -4.89 -5.04 3.21
CA PHE A 1 -4.90 -6.36 3.87
C PHE A 1 -6.01 -7.25 3.31
N SER A 2 -7.26 -6.77 3.21
CA SER A 2 -8.40 -7.56 2.71
C SER A 2 -8.19 -8.04 1.27
N ALA A 3 -7.70 -7.19 0.38
CA ALA A 3 -7.41 -7.53 -1.02
C ALA A 3 -6.40 -8.68 -1.14
N MET A 4 -5.34 -8.65 -0.36
CA MET A 4 -4.34 -9.72 -0.33
C MET A 4 -4.91 -11.02 0.22
N SER A 5 -5.65 -10.97 1.35
CA SER A 5 -6.21 -12.17 1.99
C SER A 5 -7.25 -12.88 1.12
N ALA A 6 -8.02 -12.14 0.32
CA ALA A 6 -8.95 -12.73 -0.65
C ALA A 6 -8.20 -13.61 -1.67
N VAL A 7 -7.12 -13.11 -2.25
CA VAL A 7 -6.30 -13.83 -3.23
C VAL A 7 -5.61 -15.06 -2.60
N LEU A 8 -5.07 -14.92 -1.37
CA LEU A 8 -4.41 -16.01 -0.64
C LEU A 8 -5.34 -17.19 -0.36
N ASN A 9 -6.65 -16.95 -0.23
CA ASN A 9 -7.65 -17.99 0.00
C ASN A 9 -8.08 -18.71 -1.28
N VAL A 10 -8.15 -18.02 -2.41
CA VAL A 10 -8.74 -18.52 -3.65
C VAL A 10 -7.68 -19.15 -4.56
N PHE A 11 -6.60 -18.44 -4.84
CA PHE A 11 -5.61 -18.86 -5.83
C PHE A 11 -4.96 -20.22 -5.58
N PRO A 12 -4.57 -20.63 -4.35
CA PRO A 12 -3.94 -21.93 -4.14
C PRO A 12 -4.88 -23.11 -4.42
N LYS A 13 -6.20 -22.92 -4.28
CA LYS A 13 -7.20 -23.94 -4.62
C LYS A 13 -7.35 -24.08 -6.14
N GLU A 14 -7.35 -22.96 -6.84
CA GLU A 14 -7.38 -22.93 -8.32
C GLU A 14 -6.10 -23.51 -8.93
N LYS A 15 -4.94 -23.33 -8.31
CA LYS A 15 -3.64 -23.80 -8.78
C LYS A 15 -3.64 -25.29 -9.14
N VAL A 16 -4.37 -26.11 -8.41
CA VAL A 16 -4.47 -27.57 -8.67
C VAL A 16 -5.20 -27.83 -10.00
N ILE A 17 -6.27 -27.07 -10.26
CA ILE A 17 -7.05 -27.17 -11.50
C ILE A 17 -6.22 -26.65 -12.67
N ILE A 18 -5.59 -25.49 -12.52
CA ILE A 18 -4.74 -24.86 -13.52
C ILE A 18 -3.62 -25.81 -13.99
N ASN A 19 -2.97 -26.50 -13.04
CA ASN A 19 -1.89 -27.42 -13.36
C ASN A 19 -2.38 -28.61 -14.21
N ARG A 20 -3.61 -29.09 -14.01
CA ARG A 20 -4.22 -30.17 -14.82
C ARG A 20 -4.58 -29.67 -16.21
N GLU A 21 -5.16 -28.47 -16.32
CA GLU A 21 -5.54 -27.87 -17.59
C GLU A 21 -4.31 -27.51 -18.44
N ARG A 22 -3.24 -27.04 -17.81
CA ARG A 22 -1.95 -26.83 -18.49
C ARG A 22 -1.32 -28.12 -19.00
N ALA A 23 -1.40 -29.19 -18.23
CA ALA A 23 -0.93 -30.52 -18.68
C ALA A 23 -1.70 -31.04 -19.89
N ALA A 24 -2.97 -30.61 -20.04
CA ALA A 24 -3.81 -30.88 -21.20
C ALA A 24 -3.63 -29.89 -22.37
N ASN A 25 -2.69 -28.93 -22.28
CA ASN A 25 -2.46 -27.86 -23.26
C ASN A 25 -3.74 -27.04 -23.59
N ALA A 26 -4.63 -26.81 -22.62
CA ALA A 26 -5.89 -26.10 -22.85
C ALA A 26 -5.68 -24.59 -23.13
N TYR A 27 -4.70 -23.96 -22.47
CA TYR A 27 -4.37 -22.54 -22.65
C TYR A 27 -2.94 -22.21 -22.23
N ASP A 28 -2.46 -21.05 -22.66
CA ASP A 28 -1.15 -20.53 -22.25
C ASP A 28 -1.18 -19.88 -20.87
N THR A 29 -0.09 -20.00 -20.12
CA THR A 29 0.04 -19.48 -18.75
C THR A 29 -0.15 -17.96 -18.69
N LEU A 30 0.36 -17.23 -19.71
CA LEU A 30 0.26 -15.78 -19.76
C LEU A 30 -1.20 -15.32 -19.91
N SER A 31 -1.96 -16.01 -20.78
CA SER A 31 -3.38 -15.71 -21.01
C SER A 31 -4.21 -15.93 -19.76
N TYR A 32 -3.94 -17.02 -19.00
CA TYR A 32 -4.58 -17.26 -17.72
C TYR A 32 -4.27 -16.16 -16.72
N PHE A 33 -2.98 -15.80 -16.57
CA PHE A 33 -2.55 -14.79 -15.61
C PHE A 33 -3.18 -13.43 -15.92
N ALA A 34 -3.21 -13.02 -17.20
CA ALA A 34 -3.83 -11.77 -17.61
C ALA A 34 -5.34 -11.75 -17.31
N ALA A 35 -6.05 -12.83 -17.62
CA ALA A 35 -7.46 -12.95 -17.32
C ALA A 35 -7.75 -12.91 -15.82
N LYS A 36 -6.97 -13.65 -15.03
CA LYS A 36 -7.08 -13.66 -13.58
C LYS A 36 -6.85 -12.28 -12.98
N PHE A 37 -5.79 -11.60 -13.40
CA PHE A 37 -5.48 -10.25 -12.93
C PHE A 37 -6.60 -9.25 -13.26
N LEU A 38 -7.14 -9.28 -14.50
CA LEU A 38 -8.23 -8.41 -14.92
C LEU A 38 -9.53 -8.64 -14.13
N VAL A 39 -9.80 -9.87 -13.71
CA VAL A 39 -10.98 -10.20 -12.89
C VAL A 39 -10.78 -9.82 -11.43
N GLU A 40 -9.62 -10.11 -10.86
CA GLU A 40 -9.29 -9.80 -9.47
C GLU A 40 -9.20 -8.29 -9.20
N MET A 41 -8.75 -7.52 -10.18
CA MET A 41 -8.55 -6.08 -10.06
C MET A 41 -9.82 -5.34 -9.59
N PRO A 42 -10.97 -5.39 -10.30
CA PRO A 42 -12.17 -4.66 -9.88
C PRO A 42 -12.74 -5.15 -8.55
N ILE A 43 -12.70 -6.46 -8.30
CA ILE A 43 -13.26 -7.08 -7.10
C ILE A 43 -12.52 -6.61 -5.84
N ASN A 44 -11.19 -6.46 -5.91
CA ASN A 44 -10.37 -6.08 -4.77
C ASN A 44 -10.19 -4.55 -4.63
N VAL A 45 -10.26 -3.80 -5.73
CA VAL A 45 -10.14 -2.33 -5.73
C VAL A 45 -11.43 -1.68 -5.23
N LEU A 46 -12.61 -2.19 -5.60
CA LEU A 46 -13.89 -1.59 -5.23
C LEU A 46 -14.09 -1.42 -3.72
N PRO A 47 -13.86 -2.43 -2.86
CA PRO A 47 -13.96 -2.27 -1.41
C PRO A 47 -13.01 -1.21 -0.86
N SER A 48 -11.78 -1.14 -1.38
CA SER A 48 -10.78 -0.15 -0.96
C SER A 48 -11.21 1.28 -1.29
N VAL A 49 -11.79 1.49 -2.48
CA VAL A 49 -12.34 2.79 -2.91
C VAL A 49 -13.52 3.21 -2.04
N VAL A 50 -14.47 2.31 -1.79
CA VAL A 50 -15.64 2.60 -0.96
C VAL A 50 -15.19 2.95 0.47
N PHE A 51 -14.33 2.14 1.06
CA PHE A 51 -13.80 2.40 2.41
C PHE A 51 -13.03 3.73 2.47
N GLY A 52 -12.11 3.96 1.52
CA GLY A 52 -11.32 5.18 1.45
C GLY A 52 -12.20 6.43 1.28
N THR A 53 -13.26 6.35 0.47
CA THR A 53 -14.21 7.45 0.30
C THR A 53 -14.92 7.79 1.61
N ILE A 54 -15.42 6.77 2.32
CA ILE A 54 -16.10 6.97 3.61
C ILE A 54 -15.14 7.62 4.62
N VAL A 55 -13.92 7.09 4.75
CA VAL A 55 -12.92 7.63 5.68
C VAL A 55 -12.54 9.06 5.32
N TYR A 56 -12.32 9.35 4.04
CA TYR A 56 -11.92 10.68 3.57
C TYR A 56 -12.91 11.78 3.98
N TRP A 57 -14.19 11.55 3.75
CA TRP A 57 -15.25 12.50 4.10
C TRP A 57 -15.54 12.54 5.59
N THR A 58 -15.39 11.42 6.30
CA THR A 58 -15.60 11.37 7.76
C THR A 58 -14.51 12.12 8.52
N VAL A 59 -13.27 12.04 8.07
CA VAL A 59 -12.12 12.74 8.67
C VAL A 59 -12.11 14.22 8.28
N GLY A 60 -12.74 14.60 7.17
CA GLY A 60 -12.79 15.98 6.69
C GLY A 60 -11.48 16.42 6.02
N LEU A 61 -10.89 15.55 5.21
CA LEU A 61 -9.70 15.85 4.43
C LEU A 61 -10.01 16.81 3.26
N ASN A 62 -8.97 17.36 2.62
CA ASN A 62 -9.12 18.40 1.60
C ASN A 62 -9.84 17.90 0.33
N PRO A 63 -11.08 18.38 0.03
CA PRO A 63 -11.87 17.88 -1.09
C PRO A 63 -11.18 18.00 -2.47
N GLU A 64 -10.31 19.00 -2.66
CA GLU A 64 -9.63 19.24 -3.94
C GLU A 64 -8.63 18.12 -4.29
N ARG A 65 -8.14 17.40 -3.28
CA ARG A 65 -7.12 16.34 -3.42
C ARG A 65 -7.66 14.92 -3.37
N PHE A 66 -8.98 14.78 -3.31
CA PHE A 66 -9.66 13.49 -3.23
C PHE A 66 -9.31 12.54 -4.38
N GLY A 67 -9.19 13.08 -5.61
CA GLY A 67 -8.83 12.27 -6.78
C GLY A 67 -7.45 11.60 -6.67
N TYR A 68 -6.45 12.33 -6.20
CA TYR A 68 -5.10 11.78 -5.97
C TYR A 68 -5.09 10.73 -4.88
N PHE A 69 -5.81 10.99 -3.79
CA PHE A 69 -5.99 10.01 -2.70
C PHE A 69 -6.58 8.69 -3.21
N LEU A 70 -7.64 8.73 -4.03
CA LEU A 70 -8.22 7.52 -4.62
C LEU A 70 -7.24 6.79 -5.54
N CYS A 71 -6.48 7.52 -6.37
CA CYS A 71 -5.47 6.91 -7.22
C CYS A 71 -4.41 6.17 -6.42
N ILE A 72 -3.92 6.75 -5.33
CA ILE A 72 -2.94 6.13 -4.44
C ILE A 72 -3.52 4.84 -3.82
N LEU A 73 -4.76 4.88 -3.32
CA LEU A 73 -5.42 3.70 -2.76
C LEU A 73 -5.66 2.59 -3.79
N MET A 74 -6.00 2.94 -5.03
CA MET A 74 -6.14 1.96 -6.11
C MET A 74 -4.81 1.29 -6.41
N LEU A 75 -3.72 2.04 -6.51
CA LEU A 75 -2.38 1.49 -6.73
C LEU A 75 -1.92 0.60 -5.58
N GLU A 76 -2.21 0.99 -4.34
CA GLU A 76 -1.96 0.16 -3.16
C GLU A 76 -2.71 -1.17 -3.24
N ALA A 77 -4.01 -1.13 -3.53
CA ALA A 77 -4.83 -2.33 -3.65
C ALA A 77 -4.30 -3.28 -4.73
N LEU A 78 -3.90 -2.74 -5.89
CA LEU A 78 -3.27 -3.51 -6.96
C LEU A 78 -1.95 -4.15 -6.53
N THR A 79 -1.10 -3.41 -5.83
CA THR A 79 0.17 -3.92 -5.30
C THR A 79 -0.07 -5.08 -4.33
N CYS A 80 -1.08 -4.96 -3.45
CA CYS A 80 -1.49 -6.03 -2.54
C CYS A 80 -2.00 -7.27 -3.27
N VAL A 81 -2.78 -7.12 -4.35
CA VAL A 81 -3.24 -8.24 -5.20
C VAL A 81 -2.04 -8.94 -5.85
N CYS A 82 -1.12 -8.19 -6.46
CA CYS A 82 0.08 -8.74 -7.07
C CYS A 82 0.94 -9.52 -6.06
N LEU A 83 1.14 -8.94 -4.87
CA LEU A 83 1.86 -9.59 -3.77
C LEU A 83 1.16 -10.88 -3.33
N GLY A 84 -0.16 -10.85 -3.18
CA GLY A 84 -0.97 -12.02 -2.83
C GLY A 84 -0.85 -13.13 -3.86
N LEU A 85 -0.90 -12.80 -5.16
CA LEU A 85 -0.69 -13.76 -6.26
C LEU A 85 0.72 -14.36 -6.21
N ALA A 86 1.76 -13.53 -5.99
CA ALA A 86 3.14 -14.00 -5.91
C ALA A 86 3.35 -14.97 -4.74
N VAL A 87 2.87 -14.63 -3.55
CA VAL A 87 2.96 -15.51 -2.37
C VAL A 87 2.17 -16.80 -2.58
N SER A 88 0.96 -16.72 -3.15
CA SER A 88 0.13 -17.88 -3.44
C SER A 88 0.73 -18.81 -4.50
N ALA A 89 1.43 -18.23 -5.48
CA ALA A 89 2.12 -19.02 -6.50
C ALA A 89 3.31 -19.82 -5.93
N LEU A 90 4.01 -19.26 -4.94
CA LEU A 90 5.13 -19.90 -4.27
C LEU A 90 4.68 -20.94 -3.23
N ALA A 91 3.54 -20.72 -2.60
CA ALA A 91 3.04 -21.61 -1.54
C ALA A 91 2.56 -22.97 -2.10
N PRO A 92 2.87 -24.08 -1.41
CA PRO A 92 2.39 -25.40 -1.80
C PRO A 92 0.89 -25.58 -1.54
N ASN A 93 0.36 -24.99 -0.46
CA ASN A 93 -1.01 -25.14 0.01
C ASN A 93 -1.59 -23.80 0.43
N ALA A 94 -2.94 -23.72 0.48
CA ALA A 94 -3.65 -22.53 0.94
C ALA A 94 -3.31 -22.13 2.38
N GLU A 95 -3.12 -23.09 3.26
CA GLU A 95 -2.75 -22.86 4.66
C GLU A 95 -1.38 -22.20 4.78
N VAL A 96 -0.39 -22.67 4.02
CA VAL A 96 0.96 -22.09 3.97
C VAL A 96 0.90 -20.68 3.35
N ALA A 97 0.09 -20.48 2.30
CA ALA A 97 -0.09 -19.17 1.70
C ALA A 97 -0.66 -18.14 2.70
N GLN A 98 -1.66 -18.53 3.48
CA GLN A 98 -2.27 -17.66 4.50
C GLN A 98 -1.30 -17.32 5.64
N ASN A 99 -0.44 -18.24 6.03
CA ASN A 99 0.56 -18.01 7.08
C ASN A 99 1.73 -17.14 6.59
N LEU A 100 2.16 -17.31 5.34
CA LEU A 100 3.25 -16.53 4.74
C LEU A 100 2.80 -15.15 4.24
N GLY A 101 1.54 -15.03 3.82
CA GLY A 101 1.00 -13.79 3.25
C GLY A 101 1.16 -12.56 4.13
N PRO A 102 0.84 -12.59 5.42
CA PRO A 102 0.98 -11.44 6.31
C PRO A 102 2.42 -10.97 6.52
N LEU A 103 3.43 -11.83 6.35
CA LEU A 103 4.83 -11.49 6.64
C LEU A 103 5.34 -10.29 5.84
N PRO A 104 5.23 -10.24 4.49
CA PRO A 104 5.69 -9.08 3.73
C PRO A 104 4.91 -7.81 4.04
N LEU A 105 3.62 -7.92 4.43
CA LEU A 105 2.83 -6.78 4.87
C LEU A 105 3.30 -6.24 6.21
N ILE A 106 3.56 -7.12 7.20
CA ILE A 106 4.06 -6.72 8.52
C ILE A 106 5.44 -6.06 8.39
N VAL A 107 6.34 -6.65 7.61
CA VAL A 107 7.65 -6.04 7.35
C VAL A 107 7.50 -4.67 6.70
N SER A 108 6.65 -4.56 5.67
CA SER A 108 6.38 -3.29 5.00
C SER A 108 5.75 -2.25 5.94
N LEU A 109 4.90 -2.68 6.87
CA LEU A 109 4.25 -1.80 7.84
C LEU A 109 5.27 -1.23 8.86
N ILE A 110 6.16 -2.09 9.36
CA ILE A 110 7.20 -1.68 10.32
C ILE A 110 8.12 -0.63 9.69
N PHE A 111 8.58 -0.88 8.46
CA PHE A 111 9.48 0.01 7.72
C PHE A 111 8.74 1.07 6.88
N GLY A 112 7.45 1.20 7.05
CA GLY A 112 6.60 2.16 6.34
C GLY A 112 6.77 3.62 6.78
N GLY A 113 7.55 3.89 7.84
CA GLY A 113 7.78 5.25 8.37
C GLY A 113 6.73 5.72 9.37
N PHE A 114 5.67 4.94 9.61
CA PHE A 114 4.65 5.27 10.61
C PHE A 114 5.10 4.87 12.03
N PHE A 115 5.66 3.67 12.19
CA PHE A 115 6.08 3.15 13.51
C PHE A 115 7.52 3.48 13.86
N ILE A 116 8.39 3.58 12.88
CA ILE A 116 9.82 3.83 13.08
C ILE A 116 10.19 5.12 12.35
N ASN A 117 10.86 6.03 13.05
CA ASN A 117 11.45 7.20 12.41
C ASN A 117 12.61 6.74 11.52
N LEU A 118 12.45 6.94 10.21
CA LEU A 118 13.43 6.49 9.20
C LEU A 118 14.80 7.14 9.37
N GLY A 119 14.87 8.35 9.96
CA GLY A 119 16.11 9.05 10.24
C GLY A 119 16.93 8.46 11.41
N SER A 120 16.38 7.53 12.19
CA SER A 120 17.07 6.88 13.33
C SER A 120 17.50 5.44 13.06
N LEU A 121 17.35 4.96 11.81
CA LEU A 121 17.73 3.61 11.45
C LEU A 121 19.26 3.41 11.43
N PRO A 122 19.76 2.26 11.91
CA PRO A 122 21.16 1.92 11.74
C PRO A 122 21.51 1.70 10.26
N ALA A 123 22.74 2.02 9.86
CA ALA A 123 23.21 1.92 8.46
C ALA A 123 22.95 0.55 7.80
N ALA A 124 22.95 -0.53 8.58
CA ALA A 124 22.65 -1.88 8.09
C ALA A 124 21.17 -2.07 7.68
N ALA A 125 20.25 -1.21 8.13
CA ALA A 125 18.82 -1.31 7.88
C ALA A 125 18.27 -0.18 6.97
N GLU A 126 19.11 0.76 6.53
CA GLU A 126 18.70 1.91 5.69
C GLU A 126 18.07 1.52 4.34
N TRP A 127 18.39 0.34 3.83
CA TRP A 127 17.83 -0.16 2.57
C TRP A 127 16.42 -0.77 2.71
N LEU A 128 16.02 -1.22 3.91
CA LEU A 128 14.72 -1.88 4.14
C LEU A 128 13.50 -1.00 3.82
N PRO A 129 13.48 0.29 4.18
CA PRO A 129 12.37 1.19 3.82
C PRO A 129 12.15 1.32 2.31
N TYR A 130 13.19 1.19 1.50
CA TYR A 130 13.06 1.30 0.04
C TYR A 130 12.31 0.13 -0.60
N ILE A 131 12.32 -1.04 0.04
CA ILE A 131 11.56 -2.23 -0.38
C ILE A 131 10.11 -2.16 0.13
N SER A 132 9.85 -1.39 1.19
CA SER A 132 8.51 -1.23 1.74
C SER A 132 7.62 -0.45 0.79
N PHE A 133 6.63 -1.12 0.18
CA PHE A 133 5.63 -0.42 -0.64
C PHE A 133 4.72 0.47 0.20
N LEU A 134 4.44 0.11 1.46
CA LEU A 134 3.64 0.92 2.37
C LEU A 134 4.32 2.24 2.73
N LYS A 135 5.66 2.32 2.72
CA LYS A 135 6.38 3.59 2.86
C LYS A 135 5.97 4.56 1.75
N TRP A 136 6.02 4.13 0.50
CA TRP A 136 5.69 4.98 -0.64
C TRP A 136 4.23 5.43 -0.65
N VAL A 137 3.32 4.53 -0.24
CA VAL A 137 1.89 4.85 -0.09
C VAL A 137 1.70 5.89 1.01
N PHE A 138 2.27 5.67 2.19
CA PHE A 138 2.14 6.57 3.33
C PHE A 138 2.74 7.95 3.02
N GLU A 139 3.95 7.98 2.47
CA GLU A 139 4.62 9.22 2.04
C GLU A 139 3.76 9.99 1.03
N SER A 140 3.23 9.31 0.01
CA SER A 140 2.37 9.92 -1.00
C SER A 140 1.08 10.48 -0.42
N LEU A 141 0.43 9.78 0.51
CA LEU A 141 -0.79 10.23 1.18
C LEU A 141 -0.52 11.45 2.06
N VAL A 142 0.57 11.43 2.82
CA VAL A 142 0.95 12.54 3.69
C VAL A 142 1.32 13.78 2.88
N ILE A 143 2.11 13.64 1.82
CA ILE A 143 2.43 14.75 0.90
C ILE A 143 1.15 15.30 0.26
N ASN A 144 0.26 14.42 -0.22
CA ASN A 144 -1.00 14.85 -0.83
C ASN A 144 -1.84 15.71 0.11
N GLU A 145 -1.89 15.38 1.39
CA GLU A 145 -2.77 16.07 2.34
C GLU A 145 -2.12 17.32 2.94
N PHE A 146 -0.84 17.26 3.31
CA PHE A 146 -0.19 18.33 4.06
C PHE A 146 0.43 19.45 3.20
N THR A 147 0.64 19.23 1.90
CA THR A 147 1.22 20.28 1.04
C THR A 147 0.29 21.50 0.93
N GLY A 148 0.82 22.70 1.26
CA GLY A 148 0.08 23.96 1.17
C GLY A 148 -0.97 24.18 2.26
N VAL A 149 -0.99 23.34 3.31
CA VAL A 149 -1.89 23.51 4.46
C VAL A 149 -1.21 24.38 5.52
N THR A 150 -1.95 25.36 6.06
CA THR A 150 -1.53 26.16 7.21
C THR A 150 -2.39 25.81 8.41
N PHE A 151 -1.73 25.56 9.55
CA PHE A 151 -2.41 25.23 10.80
C PHE A 151 -2.52 26.46 11.70
N THR A 152 -3.68 26.64 12.33
CA THR A 152 -3.84 27.62 13.41
C THR A 152 -3.46 26.95 14.72
N CYS A 153 -2.35 27.40 15.29
CA CYS A 153 -1.86 26.86 16.56
C CYS A 153 -2.48 27.62 17.72
N GLU A 154 -3.37 26.98 18.48
CA GLU A 154 -3.95 27.54 19.71
C GLU A 154 -3.17 27.11 21.01
N LEU A 155 -2.07 26.37 20.86
CA LEU A 155 -1.26 25.92 21.98
C LEU A 155 -0.37 27.04 22.53
N ALA A 156 -0.20 27.06 23.85
CA ALA A 156 0.60 28.04 24.58
C ALA A 156 2.11 27.99 24.25
N ASP A 157 2.57 26.93 23.59
CA ASP A 157 3.98 26.74 23.23
C ASP A 157 4.14 26.70 21.70
N PRO A 158 4.59 27.80 21.05
CA PRO A 158 4.73 27.89 19.61
C PRO A 158 5.75 26.91 19.00
N THR A 159 6.68 26.40 19.82
CA THR A 159 7.74 25.48 19.38
C THR A 159 7.26 24.04 19.25
N ALA A 160 6.17 23.68 19.92
CA ALA A 160 5.58 22.34 19.85
C ALA A 160 4.64 22.15 18.65
N CYS A 161 4.19 23.24 18.06
CA CYS A 161 3.22 23.23 16.96
C CYS A 161 3.92 23.46 15.60
N ALA A 162 3.60 22.64 14.62
CA ALA A 162 3.98 22.91 13.22
C ALA A 162 2.99 23.91 12.63
N ALA A 163 3.46 25.08 12.22
CA ALA A 163 2.62 26.13 11.66
C ALA A 163 2.20 25.83 10.21
N THR A 164 3.00 25.05 9.49
CA THR A 164 2.76 24.69 8.09
C THR A 164 2.85 23.19 7.89
N GLY A 165 2.12 22.68 6.88
CA GLY A 165 2.18 21.26 6.49
C GLY A 165 3.59 20.83 6.05
N GLU A 166 4.37 21.75 5.46
CA GLU A 166 5.75 21.49 5.06
C GLU A 166 6.66 21.24 6.27
N GLU A 167 6.42 21.91 7.38
CA GLU A 167 7.14 21.64 8.63
C GLU A 167 6.83 20.23 9.17
N VAL A 168 5.59 19.76 9.03
CA VAL A 168 5.20 18.39 9.36
C VAL A 168 5.93 17.39 8.47
N LEU A 169 5.99 17.65 7.15
CA LEU A 169 6.71 16.80 6.20
C LEU A 169 8.20 16.70 6.54
N LYS A 170 8.83 17.80 6.90
CA LYS A 170 10.24 17.82 7.34
C LYS A 170 10.46 17.02 8.63
N ARG A 171 9.55 17.10 9.61
CA ARG A 171 9.62 16.32 10.86
C ARG A 171 9.49 14.82 10.61
N LEU A 172 8.71 14.41 9.60
CA LEU A 172 8.57 13.02 9.20
C LEU A 172 9.72 12.51 8.30
N THR A 173 10.69 13.36 7.98
CA THR A 173 11.82 13.07 7.09
C THR A 173 11.38 12.68 5.65
N PHE A 174 10.19 13.09 5.25
CA PHE A 174 9.72 12.94 3.87
C PHE A 174 10.25 14.12 3.04
N THR A 175 11.29 13.86 2.28
CA THR A 175 11.77 14.81 1.28
C THR A 175 11.00 14.59 -0.01
N ASN A 176 10.43 15.65 -0.57
CA ASN A 176 9.87 15.59 -1.92
C ASN A 176 10.96 15.04 -2.86
N THR A 177 10.75 13.81 -3.35
CA THR A 177 11.66 13.15 -4.31
C THR A 177 11.72 13.86 -5.66
N LEU A 178 10.98 14.96 -5.84
CA LEU A 178 11.03 15.84 -7.02
C LEU A 178 12.10 16.93 -6.93
N GLY A 179 12.99 16.89 -5.93
CA GLY A 179 14.21 17.70 -5.94
C GLY A 179 14.02 19.21 -5.72
N GLU A 180 12.85 19.67 -5.35
CA GLU A 180 12.63 21.06 -4.91
C GLU A 180 12.65 21.09 -3.37
N SER A 181 13.77 21.59 -2.85
CA SER A 181 13.85 22.11 -1.49
C SER A 181 12.92 23.33 -1.41
N VAL A 182 11.75 23.14 -0.84
CA VAL A 182 10.88 24.23 -0.40
C VAL A 182 11.35 24.77 0.93
#